data_e3c578d97a8f99155393e215f72d3afb
#
_entry.id   e3c578d97a8f99155393e215f72d3afb
#
_cell.length_a   1.000
_cell.length_b   1.000
_cell.length_c   1.000
_cell.angle_alpha   90.00
_cell.angle_beta   90.00
_cell.angle_gamma   90.00
#
_symmetry.space_group_name_H-M   'P 1'
#
loop_
_entity.id
_entity.type
_entity.pdbx_description
1 polymer ?
#
loop_
_entity_poly.entity_id
_entity_poly.type
_entity_poly.pdbx_seq_one_letter_code
_entity_poly.pdbx_strand_id
1 'polypeptide(L)'
;MNLMISKTPSRTTDGAARANAAAEIISYAISECILGRVLVARSVKGVCAILIGADHEELKADLAARFPRAKTIVNETIVRDDLGKVIRFVDKPAKGLHFTLDMRGTPFQRRVWEKLRAIPIGRTVSYMELAHWISPLASARAVARACAANPIALAIPCHRVVRSNGDLAGYRWGIERKRELLSREAVA
;
A
#
# COMPACT_ATOMS: atom_id res chain seq x y z
N MET A 1 52.49 51.81 -10.31
CA MET A 1 51.76 51.32 -11.48
C MET A 1 51.16 49.98 -11.10
N ASN A 2 49.91 50.00 -10.59
CA ASN A 2 49.27 48.83 -9.95
C ASN A 2 48.07 48.45 -10.80
N LEU A 3 48.15 47.30 -11.47
CA LEU A 3 47.04 46.75 -12.29
C LEU A 3 46.07 46.03 -11.35
N MET A 4 44.84 46.52 -11.20
CA MET A 4 43.73 45.85 -10.58
C MET A 4 43.10 44.89 -11.61
N ILE A 5 43.17 43.59 -11.36
CA ILE A 5 42.46 42.54 -12.12
C ILE A 5 41.10 42.32 -11.43
N SER A 6 40.05 42.77 -12.11
CA SER A 6 38.66 42.55 -11.75
C SER A 6 38.30 41.08 -11.99
N LYS A 7 37.97 40.29 -10.96
CA LYS A 7 37.34 38.95 -11.08
C LYS A 7 35.84 39.09 -11.10
N THR A 8 35.25 38.79 -12.26
CA THR A 8 33.82 38.60 -12.44
C THR A 8 33.41 37.24 -11.89
N PRO A 9 32.38 37.10 -11.06
CA PRO A 9 31.89 35.80 -10.65
C PRO A 9 30.99 35.24 -11.76
N SER A 10 31.34 34.08 -12.26
CA SER A 10 30.51 33.29 -13.16
C SER A 10 29.26 32.79 -12.43
N ARG A 11 28.08 33.26 -12.86
CA ARG A 11 26.79 32.70 -12.44
C ARG A 11 26.66 31.32 -13.08
N THR A 12 26.80 30.28 -12.25
CA THR A 12 26.43 28.92 -12.60
C THR A 12 24.90 28.84 -12.73
N THR A 13 24.44 28.56 -13.94
CA THR A 13 23.06 28.27 -14.31
C THR A 13 22.69 26.84 -13.95
N ASP A 14 22.49 26.55 -12.64
CA ASP A 14 22.03 25.25 -12.15
C ASP A 14 20.53 25.21 -11.83
N GLY A 15 19.75 26.10 -12.42
CA GLY A 15 18.31 26.24 -12.18
C GLY A 15 17.38 25.56 -13.17
N ALA A 16 17.86 25.01 -14.30
CA ALA A 16 16.99 24.60 -15.42
C ALA A 16 16.76 23.08 -15.58
N ALA A 17 17.36 22.24 -14.76
CA ALA A 17 17.29 20.77 -14.94
C ALA A 17 16.17 20.06 -14.14
N ARG A 18 15.28 20.78 -13.46
CA ARG A 18 14.20 20.17 -12.63
C ARG A 18 12.79 20.27 -13.20
N ALA A 19 12.62 20.76 -14.38
CA ALA A 19 11.30 20.98 -14.98
C ALA A 19 11.15 20.17 -16.27
N ASN A 20 11.01 18.86 -16.23
CA ASN A 20 10.25 18.03 -17.20
C ASN A 20 10.34 16.51 -16.92
N ALA A 21 10.22 16.06 -15.68
CA ALA A 21 9.88 14.67 -15.46
C ALA A 21 8.38 14.54 -15.76
N ALA A 22 8.01 13.83 -16.83
CA ALA A 22 6.62 13.51 -17.12
C ALA A 22 5.96 12.93 -15.84
N ALA A 23 4.77 13.44 -15.51
CA ALA A 23 4.06 12.99 -14.30
C ALA A 23 3.89 11.47 -14.37
N GLU A 24 4.21 10.79 -13.28
CA GLU A 24 4.01 9.35 -13.18
C GLU A 24 2.55 9.00 -13.46
N ILE A 25 2.33 7.96 -14.25
CA ILE A 25 0.98 7.45 -14.51
C ILE A 25 0.72 6.24 -13.63
N ILE A 26 -0.40 6.26 -12.90
CA ILE A 26 -0.93 5.13 -12.15
C ILE A 26 -2.26 4.73 -12.79
N SER A 27 -2.29 3.54 -13.37
CA SER A 27 -3.50 2.95 -13.94
C SER A 27 -4.30 2.25 -12.84
N TYR A 28 -5.62 2.42 -12.84
CA TYR A 28 -6.47 1.73 -11.88
C TYR A 28 -7.78 1.25 -12.51
N ALA A 29 -8.41 0.28 -11.85
CA ALA A 29 -9.77 -0.16 -12.11
C ALA A 29 -10.48 -0.47 -10.80
N ILE A 30 -11.81 -0.42 -10.82
CA ILE A 30 -12.68 -0.71 -9.68
C ILE A 30 -13.64 -1.82 -10.08
N SER A 31 -13.89 -2.75 -9.17
CA SER A 31 -14.91 -3.79 -9.34
C SER A 31 -15.65 -4.05 -8.04
N GLU A 32 -16.81 -4.64 -8.14
CA GLU A 32 -17.57 -5.13 -6.98
C GLU A 32 -17.02 -6.49 -6.53
N CYS A 33 -17.08 -6.73 -5.23
CA CYS A 33 -16.79 -8.01 -4.60
C CYS A 33 -17.60 -8.12 -3.30
N ILE A 34 -17.55 -9.26 -2.63
CA ILE A 34 -18.33 -9.47 -1.39
C ILE A 34 -17.94 -8.51 -0.26
N LEU A 35 -16.76 -7.88 -0.30
CA LEU A 35 -16.32 -6.87 0.67
C LEU A 35 -16.81 -5.45 0.32
N GLY A 36 -17.65 -5.30 -0.70
CA GLY A 36 -18.06 -4.03 -1.31
C GLY A 36 -17.32 -3.79 -2.62
N ARG A 37 -16.68 -2.63 -2.77
CA ARG A 37 -15.88 -2.31 -3.96
C ARG A 37 -14.40 -2.42 -3.68
N VAL A 38 -13.65 -2.91 -4.65
CA VAL A 38 -12.20 -2.97 -4.60
C VAL A 38 -11.61 -2.17 -5.76
N LEU A 39 -10.68 -1.28 -5.44
CA LEU A 39 -9.85 -0.56 -6.40
C LEU A 39 -8.47 -1.21 -6.41
N VAL A 40 -7.98 -1.58 -7.58
CA VAL A 40 -6.59 -2.01 -7.78
C VAL A 40 -5.89 -0.97 -8.63
N ALA A 41 -4.73 -0.52 -8.18
CA ALA A 41 -3.92 0.46 -8.90
C ALA A 41 -2.49 -0.05 -9.11
N ARG A 42 -1.96 0.27 -10.29
CA ARG A 42 -0.67 -0.20 -10.77
C ARG A 42 0.16 0.94 -11.35
N SER A 43 1.42 0.99 -10.95
CA SER A 43 2.47 1.75 -11.61
C SER A 43 3.23 0.85 -12.59
N VAL A 44 4.21 1.42 -13.30
CA VAL A 44 5.15 0.64 -14.15
C VAL A 44 5.95 -0.40 -13.34
N LYS A 45 6.10 -0.20 -12.01
CA LYS A 45 6.87 -1.09 -11.11
C LYS A 45 6.03 -2.23 -10.53
N GLY A 46 4.71 -2.15 -10.58
CA GLY A 46 3.83 -3.16 -10.01
C GLY A 46 2.60 -2.57 -9.34
N VAL A 47 1.85 -3.42 -8.63
CA VAL A 47 0.67 -3.01 -7.86
C VAL A 47 1.11 -2.08 -6.71
N CYS A 48 0.58 -0.87 -6.69
CA CYS A 48 0.92 0.16 -5.71
C CYS A 48 -0.23 0.50 -4.75
N ALA A 49 -1.48 0.11 -5.08
CA ALA A 49 -2.61 0.20 -4.17
C ALA A 49 -3.64 -0.91 -4.42
N ILE A 50 -4.23 -1.41 -3.34
CA ILE A 50 -5.45 -2.20 -3.29
C ILE A 50 -6.27 -1.58 -2.19
N LEU A 51 -7.36 -0.89 -2.54
CA LEU A 51 -8.22 -0.17 -1.62
C LEU A 51 -9.60 -0.85 -1.60
N ILE A 52 -10.26 -0.87 -0.44
CA ILE A 52 -11.57 -1.49 -0.28
C ILE A 52 -12.51 -0.44 0.31
N GLY A 53 -13.69 -0.29 -0.25
CA GLY A 53 -14.66 0.72 0.18
C GLY A 53 -16.08 0.41 -0.24
N ALA A 54 -17.00 1.32 0.06
CA ALA A 54 -18.38 1.23 -0.37
C ALA A 54 -18.67 2.09 -1.60
N ASP A 55 -17.88 3.14 -1.81
CA ASP A 55 -18.14 4.16 -2.81
C ASP A 55 -16.97 4.34 -3.80
N HIS A 56 -17.30 4.59 -5.07
CA HIS A 56 -16.33 4.79 -6.15
C HIS A 56 -15.54 6.08 -5.98
N GLU A 57 -16.20 7.17 -5.61
CA GLU A 57 -15.55 8.48 -5.51
C GLU A 57 -14.63 8.56 -4.30
N GLU A 58 -15.03 7.93 -3.16
CA GLU A 58 -14.17 7.79 -2.00
C GLU A 58 -12.88 7.01 -2.33
N LEU A 59 -12.99 5.91 -3.08
CA LEU A 59 -11.83 5.10 -3.49
C LEU A 59 -10.90 5.88 -4.42
N LYS A 60 -11.44 6.65 -5.37
CA LYS A 60 -10.64 7.52 -6.26
C LYS A 60 -9.96 8.63 -5.48
N ALA A 61 -10.69 9.27 -4.56
CA ALA A 61 -10.14 10.33 -3.71
C ALA A 61 -9.01 9.79 -2.81
N ASP A 62 -9.18 8.61 -2.19
CA ASP A 62 -8.13 7.96 -1.38
C ASP A 62 -6.91 7.61 -2.26
N LEU A 63 -7.10 7.12 -3.48
CA LEU A 63 -6.01 6.88 -4.43
C LEU A 63 -5.26 8.17 -4.76
N ALA A 64 -5.96 9.24 -5.13
CA ALA A 64 -5.36 10.53 -5.48
C ALA A 64 -4.59 11.15 -4.30
N ALA A 65 -5.14 11.07 -3.09
CA ALA A 65 -4.49 11.56 -1.87
C ALA A 65 -3.18 10.81 -1.56
N ARG A 66 -3.08 9.53 -1.92
CA ARG A 66 -1.85 8.73 -1.71
C ARG A 66 -0.76 9.01 -2.73
N PHE A 67 -1.14 9.41 -3.92
CA PHE A 67 -0.23 9.66 -5.05
C PHE A 67 -0.42 11.06 -5.64
N PRO A 68 -0.21 12.14 -4.83
CA PRO A 68 -0.55 13.51 -5.24
C PRO A 68 0.30 14.04 -6.39
N ARG A 69 1.41 13.36 -6.72
CA ARG A 69 2.31 13.73 -7.82
C ARG A 69 2.11 12.85 -9.06
N ALA A 70 1.23 11.87 -9.01
CA ALA A 70 0.94 10.98 -10.14
C ALA A 70 -0.38 11.37 -10.80
N LYS A 71 -0.47 11.13 -12.11
CA LYS A 71 -1.75 11.16 -12.83
C LYS A 71 -2.41 9.79 -12.70
N THR A 72 -3.53 9.72 -12.00
CA THR A 72 -4.33 8.49 -11.90
C THR A 72 -5.29 8.42 -13.07
N ILE A 73 -5.30 7.30 -13.77
CA ILE A 73 -6.17 7.07 -14.94
C ILE A 73 -6.91 5.74 -14.83
N VAL A 74 -8.16 5.71 -15.22
CA VAL A 74 -8.90 4.45 -15.40
C VAL A 74 -8.31 3.71 -16.59
N ASN A 75 -7.84 2.48 -16.36
CA ASN A 75 -7.32 1.64 -17.42
C ASN A 75 -7.54 0.15 -17.07
N GLU A 76 -8.72 -0.34 -17.39
CA GLU A 76 -9.12 -1.71 -17.10
C GLU A 76 -8.22 -2.75 -17.78
N THR A 77 -7.75 -2.46 -18.98
CA THR A 77 -6.90 -3.39 -19.74
C THR A 77 -5.60 -3.70 -19.01
N ILE A 78 -4.93 -2.66 -18.50
CA ILE A 78 -3.64 -2.81 -17.79
C ILE A 78 -3.81 -3.51 -16.44
N VAL A 79 -4.94 -3.28 -15.75
CA VAL A 79 -5.17 -3.73 -14.37
C VAL A 79 -6.03 -4.98 -14.29
N ARG A 80 -6.60 -5.45 -15.40
CA ARG A 80 -7.56 -6.57 -15.47
C ARG A 80 -7.09 -7.83 -14.73
N ASP A 81 -5.88 -8.27 -15.00
CA ASP A 81 -5.34 -9.50 -14.41
C ASP A 81 -5.13 -9.36 -12.91
N ASP A 82 -4.62 -8.21 -12.47
CA ASP A 82 -4.41 -7.92 -11.05
C ASP A 82 -5.74 -7.86 -10.31
N LEU A 83 -6.73 -7.14 -10.87
CA LEU A 83 -8.08 -7.05 -10.33
C LEU A 83 -8.75 -8.42 -10.24
N GLY A 84 -8.65 -9.23 -11.29
CA GLY A 84 -9.17 -10.59 -11.30
C GLY A 84 -8.52 -11.49 -10.24
N LYS A 85 -7.20 -11.34 -9.97
CA LYS A 85 -6.52 -12.05 -8.87
C LYS A 85 -7.07 -11.64 -7.51
N VAL A 86 -7.29 -10.33 -7.30
CA VAL A 86 -7.84 -9.80 -6.04
C VAL A 86 -9.25 -10.34 -5.80
N ILE A 87 -10.13 -10.31 -6.79
CA ILE A 87 -11.50 -10.83 -6.67
C ILE A 87 -11.46 -12.32 -6.33
N ARG A 88 -10.70 -13.12 -7.09
CA ARG A 88 -10.55 -14.56 -6.81
C ARG A 88 -9.99 -14.85 -5.42
N PHE A 89 -9.07 -14.04 -4.92
CA PHE A 89 -8.54 -14.18 -3.56
C PHE A 89 -9.62 -13.91 -2.51
N VAL A 90 -10.43 -12.88 -2.69
CA VAL A 90 -11.54 -12.56 -1.77
C VAL A 90 -12.55 -13.72 -1.72
N ASP A 91 -12.83 -14.35 -2.87
CA ASP A 91 -13.75 -15.47 -2.95
C ASP A 91 -13.14 -16.79 -2.42
N LYS A 92 -11.88 -17.05 -2.73
CA LYS A 92 -11.16 -18.30 -2.39
C LYS A 92 -9.73 -17.99 -1.94
N PRO A 93 -9.50 -17.63 -0.65
CA PRO A 93 -8.19 -17.21 -0.15
C PRO A 93 -7.09 -18.27 -0.24
N ALA A 94 -7.45 -19.57 -0.23
CA ALA A 94 -6.51 -20.70 -0.23
C ALA A 94 -5.42 -20.65 -1.30
N LYS A 95 -5.69 -20.00 -2.44
CA LYS A 95 -4.75 -19.88 -3.56
C LYS A 95 -3.65 -18.84 -3.35
N GLY A 96 -3.73 -18.07 -2.25
CA GLY A 96 -2.82 -16.96 -2.01
C GLY A 96 -3.01 -15.79 -2.99
N LEU A 97 -2.25 -14.73 -2.76
CA LEU A 97 -2.29 -13.52 -3.59
C LEU A 97 -0.86 -13.05 -3.89
N HIS A 98 -0.41 -13.25 -5.12
CA HIS A 98 0.95 -12.97 -5.53
C HIS A 98 1.00 -11.87 -6.60
N PHE A 99 1.74 -10.81 -6.28
CA PHE A 99 1.99 -9.67 -7.16
C PHE A 99 3.44 -9.23 -7.11
N THR A 100 3.91 -8.60 -8.20
CA THR A 100 4.98 -7.63 -8.12
C THR A 100 4.41 -6.37 -7.50
N LEU A 101 4.94 -5.96 -6.33
CA LEU A 101 4.44 -4.81 -5.58
C LEU A 101 5.38 -3.61 -5.72
N ASP A 102 4.79 -2.44 -5.91
CA ASP A 102 5.46 -1.15 -5.76
C ASP A 102 5.15 -0.59 -4.36
N MET A 103 5.85 -1.10 -3.36
CA MET A 103 5.66 -0.73 -1.95
C MET A 103 6.34 0.61 -1.65
N ARG A 104 5.54 1.66 -1.47
CA ARG A 104 6.00 3.03 -1.15
C ARG A 104 5.70 3.36 0.30
N GLY A 105 6.75 3.51 1.08
CA GLY A 105 6.64 3.82 2.50
C GLY A 105 8.01 4.09 3.10
N THR A 106 8.02 4.53 4.36
CA THR A 106 9.27 4.69 5.13
C THR A 106 10.01 3.34 5.26
N PRO A 107 11.31 3.33 5.56
CA PRO A 107 12.05 2.09 5.80
C PRO A 107 11.39 1.20 6.88
N PHE A 108 10.85 1.81 7.95
CA PHE A 108 10.14 1.07 8.99
C PHE A 108 8.83 0.45 8.48
N GLN A 109 8.00 1.22 7.76
CA GLN A 109 6.75 0.72 7.16
C GLN A 109 7.02 -0.46 6.23
N ARG A 110 8.00 -0.36 5.35
CA ARG A 110 8.36 -1.45 4.42
C ARG A 110 8.77 -2.71 5.17
N ARG A 111 9.59 -2.60 6.23
CA ARG A 111 9.94 -3.78 7.07
C ARG A 111 8.71 -4.40 7.72
N VAL A 112 7.77 -3.60 8.23
CA VAL A 112 6.50 -4.11 8.77
C VAL A 112 5.72 -4.83 7.69
N TRP A 113 5.57 -4.24 6.50
CA TRP A 113 4.79 -4.81 5.41
C TRP A 113 5.39 -6.10 4.84
N GLU A 114 6.70 -6.22 4.80
CA GLU A 114 7.39 -7.47 4.44
C GLU A 114 7.09 -8.57 5.46
N LYS A 115 7.13 -8.27 6.77
CA LYS A 115 6.77 -9.23 7.82
C LYS A 115 5.29 -9.62 7.76
N LEU A 116 4.39 -8.67 7.46
CA LEU A 116 2.96 -8.98 7.25
C LEU A 116 2.76 -10.01 6.14
N ARG A 117 3.48 -9.88 5.03
CA ARG A 117 3.38 -10.83 3.90
C ARG A 117 3.84 -12.24 4.24
N ALA A 118 4.66 -12.40 5.28
CA ALA A 118 5.11 -13.70 5.76
C ALA A 118 4.09 -14.41 6.67
N ILE A 119 3.01 -13.74 7.09
CA ILE A 119 1.96 -14.36 7.90
C ILE A 119 1.11 -15.26 6.98
N PRO A 120 1.04 -16.59 7.24
CA PRO A 120 0.26 -17.50 6.41
C PRO A 120 -1.24 -17.19 6.43
N ILE A 121 -1.95 -17.65 5.41
CA ILE A 121 -3.42 -17.64 5.36
C ILE A 121 -3.97 -18.45 6.54
N GLY A 122 -5.05 -17.98 7.18
CA GLY A 122 -5.67 -18.61 8.33
C GLY A 122 -4.88 -18.46 9.65
N ARG A 123 -3.76 -17.72 9.63
CA ARG A 123 -2.99 -17.41 10.83
C ARG A 123 -3.09 -15.94 11.19
N THR A 124 -3.18 -15.67 12.49
CA THR A 124 -3.11 -14.33 13.04
C THR A 124 -1.91 -14.17 13.96
N VAL A 125 -1.42 -12.94 14.09
CA VAL A 125 -0.37 -12.56 15.03
C VAL A 125 -0.80 -11.31 15.77
N SER A 126 -0.31 -11.12 17.00
CA SER A 126 -0.55 -9.87 17.71
C SER A 126 0.37 -8.74 17.23
N TYR A 127 -0.04 -7.47 17.47
CA TYR A 127 0.84 -6.33 17.21
C TYR A 127 2.15 -6.41 17.98
N MET A 128 2.14 -7.02 19.17
CA MET A 128 3.33 -7.19 19.99
C MET A 128 4.29 -8.23 19.39
N GLU A 129 3.78 -9.40 19.00
CA GLU A 129 4.58 -10.43 18.31
C GLU A 129 5.18 -9.89 17.02
N LEU A 130 4.38 -9.20 16.20
CA LEU A 130 4.88 -8.59 14.96
C LEU A 130 5.95 -7.53 15.25
N ALA A 131 5.82 -6.76 16.33
CA ALA A 131 6.84 -5.81 16.74
C ALA A 131 8.17 -6.51 17.08
N HIS A 132 8.14 -7.60 17.84
CA HIS A 132 9.32 -8.40 18.15
C HIS A 132 10.00 -8.99 16.89
N TRP A 133 9.22 -9.38 15.86
CA TRP A 133 9.78 -9.87 14.60
C TRP A 133 10.54 -8.80 13.80
N ILE A 134 10.30 -7.52 14.09
CA ILE A 134 10.94 -6.39 13.41
C ILE A 134 12.19 -5.94 14.15
N SER A 135 12.08 -5.75 15.45
CA SER A 135 13.18 -5.32 16.32
C SER A 135 12.74 -5.38 17.80
N PRO A 136 13.63 -5.72 18.72
CA PRO A 136 13.35 -5.63 20.17
C PRO A 136 12.92 -4.22 20.63
N LEU A 137 13.29 -3.18 19.88
CA LEU A 137 12.94 -1.79 20.16
C LEU A 137 11.64 -1.32 19.50
N ALA A 138 11.03 -2.15 18.66
CA ALA A 138 9.79 -1.78 17.98
C ALA A 138 8.61 -1.89 18.95
N SER A 139 7.74 -0.88 18.95
CA SER A 139 6.52 -0.91 19.76
C SER A 139 5.31 -1.38 18.95
N ALA A 140 4.37 -2.06 19.62
CA ALA A 140 3.08 -2.45 19.02
C ALA A 140 2.33 -1.25 18.43
N ARG A 141 2.44 -0.05 19.04
CA ARG A 141 1.84 1.19 18.54
C ARG A 141 2.47 1.65 17.22
N ALA A 142 3.80 1.54 17.07
CA ALA A 142 4.48 1.87 15.82
C ALA A 142 4.08 0.91 14.70
N VAL A 143 3.98 -0.39 15.00
CA VAL A 143 3.49 -1.41 14.08
C VAL A 143 2.04 -1.15 13.67
N ALA A 144 1.16 -0.83 14.62
CA ALA A 144 -0.24 -0.50 14.32
C ALA A 144 -0.36 0.70 13.37
N ARG A 145 0.46 1.75 13.55
CA ARG A 145 0.50 2.88 12.60
C ARG A 145 0.98 2.45 11.21
N ALA A 146 1.98 1.58 11.12
CA ALA A 146 2.45 1.06 9.85
C ALA A 146 1.40 0.19 9.15
N CYS A 147 0.64 -0.62 9.91
CA CYS A 147 -0.52 -1.36 9.40
C CYS A 147 -1.61 -0.41 8.86
N ALA A 148 -1.94 0.66 9.60
CA ALA A 148 -2.93 1.65 9.17
C ALA A 148 -2.49 2.44 7.92
N ALA A 149 -1.19 2.62 7.72
CA ALA A 149 -0.61 3.30 6.56
C ALA A 149 -0.51 2.40 5.31
N ASN A 150 -0.79 1.09 5.42
CA ASN A 150 -0.71 0.15 4.30
C ASN A 150 -1.67 0.56 3.17
N PRO A 151 -1.17 0.82 1.95
CA PRO A 151 -2.03 1.14 0.80
C PRO A 151 -2.45 -0.10 0.00
N ILE A 152 -1.87 -1.28 0.27
CA ILE A 152 -2.05 -2.48 -0.56
C ILE A 152 -2.74 -3.56 0.27
N ALA A 153 -4.05 -3.40 0.48
CA ALA A 153 -4.87 -4.36 1.21
C ALA A 153 -4.72 -5.77 0.63
N LEU A 154 -4.97 -6.78 1.42
CA LEU A 154 -4.96 -8.19 1.03
C LEU A 154 -3.57 -8.71 0.66
N ALA A 155 -2.87 -8.10 -0.31
CA ALA A 155 -1.51 -8.50 -0.70
C ALA A 155 -0.46 -8.19 0.39
N ILE A 156 -0.74 -7.20 1.24
CA ILE A 156 -0.06 -6.94 2.50
C ILE A 156 -1.11 -7.14 3.61
N PRO A 157 -1.23 -8.35 4.18
CA PRO A 157 -2.39 -8.78 4.94
C PRO A 157 -2.42 -8.22 6.37
N CYS A 158 -2.53 -6.90 6.52
CA CYS A 158 -2.64 -6.27 7.85
C CYS A 158 -3.94 -6.64 8.60
N HIS A 159 -4.93 -7.27 7.94
CA HIS A 159 -6.09 -7.85 8.58
C HIS A 159 -5.73 -9.05 9.48
N ARG A 160 -4.59 -9.74 9.25
CA ARG A 160 -4.12 -10.87 10.08
C ARG A 160 -3.47 -10.42 11.39
N VAL A 161 -3.40 -9.11 11.68
CA VAL A 161 -2.85 -8.61 12.95
C VAL A 161 -3.99 -8.27 13.90
N VAL A 162 -3.95 -8.85 15.12
CA VAL A 162 -4.97 -8.73 16.15
C VAL A 162 -4.37 -8.16 17.44
N ARG A 163 -5.18 -7.93 18.47
CA ARG A 163 -4.69 -7.62 19.82
C ARG A 163 -4.14 -8.87 20.49
N SER A 164 -3.33 -8.70 21.54
CA SER A 164 -2.74 -9.84 22.29
C SER A 164 -3.78 -10.74 22.95
N ASN A 165 -4.99 -10.24 23.22
CA ASN A 165 -6.11 -11.03 23.70
C ASN A 165 -6.97 -11.67 22.59
N GLY A 166 -6.53 -11.57 21.33
CA GLY A 166 -7.24 -12.09 20.17
C GLY A 166 -8.32 -11.16 19.58
N ASP A 167 -8.66 -10.08 20.26
CA ASP A 167 -9.68 -9.14 19.78
C ASP A 167 -9.26 -8.45 18.47
N LEU A 168 -10.26 -8.18 17.64
CA LEU A 168 -10.04 -7.40 16.43
C LEU A 168 -9.72 -5.95 16.82
N ALA A 169 -8.53 -5.49 16.43
CA ALA A 169 -8.21 -4.08 16.46
C ALA A 169 -8.72 -3.40 15.18
N GLY A 170 -8.67 -2.08 15.17
CA GLY A 170 -9.11 -1.28 14.02
C GLY A 170 -8.50 -1.76 12.70
N TYR A 171 -9.25 -1.62 11.64
CA TYR A 171 -8.85 -1.91 10.28
C TYR A 171 -9.20 -0.71 9.40
N ARG A 172 -8.27 -0.27 8.56
CA ARG A 172 -8.47 0.95 7.75
C ARG A 172 -9.75 0.90 6.92
N TRP A 173 -10.07 -0.26 6.39
CA TRP A 173 -11.22 -0.48 5.51
C TRP A 173 -12.47 -1.00 6.25
N GLY A 174 -12.50 -0.90 7.58
CA GLY A 174 -13.63 -1.28 8.43
C GLY A 174 -13.46 -2.64 9.11
N ILE A 175 -13.90 -2.71 10.36
CA ILE A 175 -13.73 -3.88 11.21
C ILE A 175 -14.52 -5.10 10.70
N GLU A 176 -15.68 -4.86 10.08
CA GLU A 176 -16.53 -5.93 9.52
C GLU A 176 -15.83 -6.63 8.36
N ARG A 177 -15.16 -5.87 7.47
CA ARG A 177 -14.36 -6.45 6.39
C ARG A 177 -13.18 -7.27 6.91
N LYS A 178 -12.57 -6.83 8.01
CA LYS A 178 -11.50 -7.60 8.68
C LYS A 178 -12.03 -8.93 9.21
N ARG A 179 -13.19 -8.91 9.86
CA ARG A 179 -13.85 -10.11 10.38
C ARG A 179 -14.17 -11.09 9.26
N GLU A 180 -14.76 -10.60 8.18
CA GLU A 180 -15.09 -11.41 7.01
C GLU A 180 -13.86 -12.05 6.37
N LEU A 181 -12.78 -11.28 6.20
CA LEU A 181 -11.53 -11.81 5.65
C LEU A 181 -10.95 -12.92 6.51
N LEU A 182 -10.87 -12.72 7.83
CA LEU A 182 -10.36 -13.73 8.75
C LEU A 182 -11.23 -14.98 8.80
N SER A 183 -12.56 -14.83 8.76
CA SER A 183 -13.49 -15.96 8.69
C SER A 183 -13.28 -16.81 7.43
N ARG A 184 -13.11 -16.16 6.27
CA ARG A 184 -12.85 -16.85 5.00
C ARG A 184 -11.50 -17.55 4.97
N GLU A 185 -10.49 -16.93 5.54
CA GLU A 185 -9.16 -17.53 5.62
C GLU A 185 -9.08 -18.71 6.60
N ALA A 186 -9.93 -18.74 7.62
CA ALA A 186 -9.97 -19.84 8.60
C ALA A 186 -10.49 -21.16 8.02
N VAL A 187 -11.24 -21.11 6.92
CA VAL A 187 -11.82 -22.28 6.24
C VAL A 187 -11.17 -22.58 4.86
N ALA A 188 -10.04 -21.94 4.58
CA ALA A 188 -9.35 -21.99 3.29
C ALA A 188 -8.31 -23.15 3.21
#